data_bf17d4fc299a0d421d53702e14ad9fc3
#
_entry.id   bf17d4fc299a0d421d53702e14ad9fc3
#
_cell.length_a   1.000
_cell.length_b   1.000
_cell.length_c   1.000
_cell.angle_alpha   90.00
_cell.angle_beta   90.00
_cell.angle_gamma   90.00
#
_symmetry.space_group_name_H-M   'P 1'
#
loop_
_entity.id
_entity.type
_entity.pdbx_description
1 polymer ?
#
loop_
_entity_poly.entity_id
_entity_poly.type
_entity_poly.pdbx_seq_one_letter_code
_entity_poly.pdbx_strand_id
1 'polypeptide(L)'
;RRKFLDYHMSQTQKCCKQLFAQGAEAAIVSSRVILIISLLHFLIIFLAVLVSYPLGDTTRHILFYVAPPLVFISGILFNQFGIFYFNIVMNHTVFVPIVNTKGDVMGKAIASEAINRKNDYINPVIRIAVASHGMLFLLPRPKCNVFEKDKIDLLMEGYLIYGETLEQGAHRILRQTLPTAPLDHLHFNFMYHFENEATNRLVYLFTLDLDDDSILCNKNFKGGKLWTFQQMEHNLGRN
;
A
#
# COMPACT_ATOMS: atom_id res chain seq x y z
N ARG A 1 -3.91 11.37 21.72
CA ARG A 1 -2.50 10.99 22.06
C ARG A 1 -2.35 9.49 22.30
N ARG A 2 -3.21 8.86 23.11
CA ARG A 2 -3.12 7.42 23.44
C ARG A 2 -3.39 6.52 22.21
N LYS A 3 -4.44 6.81 21.41
CA LYS A 3 -4.77 6.08 20.18
C LYS A 3 -3.69 6.19 19.09
N PHE A 4 -2.97 7.30 19.04
CA PHE A 4 -1.84 7.53 18.14
C PHE A 4 -0.65 6.65 18.51
N LEU A 5 -0.32 6.55 19.80
CA LEU A 5 0.73 5.67 20.32
C LEU A 5 0.39 4.19 20.10
N ASP A 6 -0.86 3.78 20.29
CA ASP A 6 -1.31 2.41 20.08
C ASP A 6 -1.25 2.00 18.60
N TYR A 7 -1.55 2.92 17.68
CA TYR A 7 -1.38 2.73 16.23
C TYR A 7 0.10 2.53 15.88
N HIS A 8 0.99 3.34 16.44
CA HIS A 8 2.44 3.24 16.27
C HIS A 8 3.00 1.90 16.74
N MET A 9 2.65 1.48 17.95
CA MET A 9 3.10 0.22 18.55
C MET A 9 2.62 -1.00 17.76
N SER A 10 1.37 -0.99 17.30
CA SER A 10 0.81 -2.11 16.53
C SER A 10 1.45 -2.26 15.15
N GLN A 11 1.86 -1.17 14.51
CA GLN A 11 2.52 -1.18 13.20
C GLN A 11 3.93 -1.79 13.27
N THR A 12 4.74 -1.39 14.25
CA THR A 12 6.12 -1.89 14.38
C THR A 12 6.15 -3.40 14.62
N GLN A 13 5.23 -3.91 15.42
CA GLN A 13 5.13 -5.32 15.73
C GLN A 13 4.61 -6.18 14.55
N LYS A 14 3.69 -5.63 13.74
CA LYS A 14 3.13 -6.31 12.56
C LYS A 14 4.11 -6.31 11.38
N CYS A 15 4.93 -5.28 11.21
CA CYS A 15 5.92 -5.20 10.14
C CYS A 15 6.93 -6.34 10.21
N CYS A 16 7.47 -6.66 11.39
CA CYS A 16 8.39 -7.79 11.56
C CYS A 16 7.74 -9.15 11.27
N LYS A 17 6.52 -9.38 11.76
CA LYS A 17 5.78 -10.64 11.49
C LYS A 17 5.46 -10.82 9.99
N GLN A 18 5.31 -9.74 9.27
CA GLN A 18 4.92 -9.75 7.86
C GLN A 18 6.06 -10.01 6.90
N LEU A 19 7.28 -9.55 7.20
CA LEU A 19 8.49 -9.94 6.47
C LEU A 19 8.71 -11.46 6.54
N PHE A 20 8.46 -12.07 7.71
CA PHE A 20 8.51 -13.53 7.88
C PHE A 20 7.42 -14.25 7.08
N ALA A 21 6.20 -13.75 7.05
CA ALA A 21 5.09 -14.35 6.31
C ALA A 21 5.34 -14.32 4.79
N GLN A 22 5.89 -13.24 4.26
CA GLN A 22 6.22 -13.09 2.84
C GLN A 22 7.34 -14.04 2.39
N GLY A 23 8.38 -14.19 3.20
CA GLY A 23 9.43 -15.18 2.94
C GLY A 23 8.90 -16.60 2.98
N ALA A 24 7.99 -16.90 3.90
CA ALA A 24 7.35 -18.21 4.02
C ALA A 24 6.43 -18.52 2.81
N GLU A 25 5.66 -17.56 2.32
CA GLU A 25 4.83 -17.74 1.11
C GLU A 25 5.68 -18.03 -0.14
N ALA A 26 6.77 -17.28 -0.34
CA ALA A 26 7.69 -17.54 -1.44
C ALA A 26 8.35 -18.92 -1.35
N ALA A 27 8.73 -19.35 -0.14
CA ALA A 27 9.27 -20.67 0.12
C ALA A 27 8.24 -21.79 -0.15
N ILE A 28 6.97 -21.59 0.21
CA ILE A 28 5.89 -22.55 -0.05
C ILE A 28 5.65 -22.71 -1.55
N VAL A 29 5.61 -21.62 -2.32
CA VAL A 29 5.43 -21.70 -3.78
C VAL A 29 6.62 -22.42 -4.42
N SER A 30 7.84 -22.08 -4.05
CA SER A 30 9.04 -22.71 -4.57
C SER A 30 9.11 -24.20 -4.23
N SER A 31 8.75 -24.58 -3.00
CA SER A 31 8.74 -25.98 -2.57
C SER A 31 7.72 -26.84 -3.34
N ARG A 32 6.56 -26.26 -3.69
CA ARG A 32 5.56 -26.96 -4.54
C ARG A 32 6.12 -27.26 -5.94
N VAL A 33 6.83 -26.31 -6.54
CA VAL A 33 7.45 -26.51 -7.87
C VAL A 33 8.49 -27.63 -7.80
N ILE A 34 9.35 -27.65 -6.78
CA ILE A 34 10.35 -28.70 -6.57
C ILE A 34 9.68 -30.06 -6.40
N LEU A 35 8.62 -30.12 -5.60
CA LEU A 35 7.89 -31.36 -5.37
C LEU A 35 7.29 -31.92 -6.66
N ILE A 36 6.71 -31.05 -7.52
CA ILE A 36 6.18 -31.48 -8.82
C ILE A 36 7.29 -32.03 -9.71
N ILE A 37 8.44 -31.35 -9.81
CA ILE A 37 9.58 -31.82 -10.61
C ILE A 37 10.10 -33.17 -10.10
N SER A 38 10.22 -33.33 -8.78
CA SER A 38 10.65 -34.57 -8.15
C SER A 38 9.68 -35.73 -8.40
N LEU A 39 8.38 -35.47 -8.32
CA LEU A 39 7.33 -36.46 -8.62
C LEU A 39 7.34 -36.87 -10.08
N LEU A 40 7.52 -35.92 -11.01
CA LEU A 40 7.65 -36.24 -12.45
C LEU A 40 8.89 -37.09 -12.72
N HIS A 41 10.02 -36.76 -12.11
CA HIS A 41 11.24 -37.56 -12.23
C HIS A 41 11.01 -38.98 -11.72
N PHE A 42 10.42 -39.13 -10.54
CA PHE A 42 10.10 -40.45 -9.97
C PHE A 42 9.12 -41.24 -10.84
N LEU A 43 8.09 -40.56 -11.40
CA LEU A 43 7.13 -41.17 -12.30
C LEU A 43 7.80 -41.72 -13.56
N ILE A 44 8.75 -40.98 -14.16
CA ILE A 44 9.52 -41.43 -15.33
C ILE A 44 10.29 -42.72 -15.01
N ILE A 45 10.98 -42.75 -13.87
CA ILE A 45 11.70 -43.93 -13.42
C ILE A 45 10.73 -45.12 -13.23
N PHE A 46 9.63 -44.87 -12.53
CA PHE A 46 8.63 -45.91 -12.23
C PHE A 46 8.02 -46.48 -13.51
N LEU A 47 7.65 -45.66 -14.47
CA LEU A 47 7.12 -46.10 -15.77
C LEU A 47 8.16 -46.87 -16.57
N ALA A 48 9.40 -46.42 -16.59
CA ALA A 48 10.48 -47.13 -17.28
C ALA A 48 10.71 -48.56 -16.73
N VAL A 49 10.61 -48.70 -15.40
CA VAL A 49 10.71 -50.00 -14.72
C VAL A 49 9.47 -50.88 -15.01
N LEU A 50 8.28 -50.31 -14.92
CA LEU A 50 7.00 -51.02 -15.09
C LEU A 50 6.86 -51.59 -16.50
N VAL A 51 7.29 -50.87 -17.52
CA VAL A 51 7.22 -51.29 -18.94
C VAL A 51 8.38 -52.23 -19.28
N SER A 52 9.29 -52.52 -18.33
CA SER A 52 10.51 -53.28 -18.54
C SER A 52 11.30 -52.80 -19.76
N TYR A 53 11.32 -51.48 -19.97
CA TYR A 53 12.00 -50.86 -21.10
C TYR A 53 13.54 -51.10 -20.98
N PRO A 54 14.17 -51.65 -22.01
CA PRO A 54 15.63 -51.91 -21.99
C PRO A 54 16.37 -50.56 -22.04
N LEU A 55 16.66 -49.99 -20.87
CA LEU A 55 17.47 -48.80 -20.74
C LEU A 55 18.91 -49.13 -21.07
N GLY A 56 19.48 -48.46 -22.06
CA GLY A 56 20.93 -48.55 -22.33
C GLY A 56 21.72 -48.05 -21.12
N ASP A 57 22.94 -48.53 -20.96
CA ASP A 57 23.80 -48.26 -19.80
C ASP A 57 24.01 -46.75 -19.58
N THR A 58 24.15 -45.96 -20.63
CA THR A 58 24.29 -44.53 -20.57
C THR A 58 23.02 -43.84 -20.00
N THR A 59 21.86 -44.26 -20.48
CA THR A 59 20.57 -43.73 -20.02
C THR A 59 20.33 -44.09 -18.56
N ARG A 60 20.67 -45.31 -18.16
CA ARG A 60 20.59 -45.76 -16.77
C ARG A 60 21.49 -44.93 -15.88
N HIS A 61 22.74 -44.68 -16.29
CA HIS A 61 23.67 -43.86 -15.52
C HIS A 61 23.16 -42.43 -15.36
N ILE A 62 22.67 -41.80 -16.41
CA ILE A 62 22.11 -40.45 -16.36
C ILE A 62 20.89 -40.39 -15.42
N LEU A 63 19.94 -41.31 -15.55
CA LEU A 63 18.69 -41.30 -14.84
C LEU A 63 18.86 -41.50 -13.33
N PHE A 64 19.78 -42.37 -12.92
CA PHE A 64 19.96 -42.75 -11.52
C PHE A 64 21.06 -42.01 -10.79
N TYR A 65 22.09 -41.55 -11.50
CA TYR A 65 23.26 -40.93 -10.86
C TYR A 65 23.38 -39.41 -11.14
N VAL A 66 22.97 -38.95 -12.32
CA VAL A 66 23.14 -37.54 -12.72
C VAL A 66 21.88 -36.74 -12.47
N ALA A 67 20.71 -37.28 -12.80
CA ALA A 67 19.45 -36.56 -12.69
C ALA A 67 19.05 -36.22 -11.23
N PRO A 68 19.18 -37.11 -10.22
CA PRO A 68 18.78 -36.78 -8.85
C PRO A 68 19.56 -35.60 -8.26
N PRO A 69 20.90 -35.53 -8.32
CA PRO A 69 21.63 -34.35 -7.83
C PRO A 69 21.30 -33.06 -8.62
N LEU A 70 21.06 -33.16 -9.93
CA LEU A 70 20.63 -32.01 -10.72
C LEU A 70 19.25 -31.49 -10.32
N VAL A 71 18.29 -32.38 -10.07
CA VAL A 71 16.98 -32.02 -9.56
C VAL A 71 17.10 -31.34 -8.20
N PHE A 72 17.94 -31.84 -7.33
CA PHE A 72 18.16 -31.25 -6.00
C PHE A 72 18.80 -29.87 -6.11
N ILE A 73 19.85 -29.70 -6.90
CA ILE A 73 20.53 -28.41 -7.11
C ILE A 73 19.57 -27.42 -7.77
N SER A 74 18.85 -27.84 -8.81
CA SER A 74 17.84 -26.97 -9.46
C SER A 74 16.76 -26.51 -8.48
N GLY A 75 16.35 -27.38 -7.55
CA GLY A 75 15.41 -27.07 -6.50
C GLY A 75 15.90 -25.96 -5.58
N ILE A 76 17.15 -26.03 -5.14
CA ILE A 76 17.77 -24.99 -4.31
C ILE A 76 17.81 -23.65 -5.07
N LEU A 77 18.26 -23.69 -6.33
CA LEU A 77 18.35 -22.49 -7.17
C LEU A 77 16.97 -21.85 -7.42
N PHE A 78 15.97 -22.66 -7.72
CA PHE A 78 14.59 -22.19 -7.89
C PHE A 78 14.03 -21.56 -6.63
N ASN A 79 14.32 -22.14 -5.48
CA ASN A 79 13.88 -21.57 -4.20
C ASN A 79 14.53 -20.20 -3.95
N GLN A 80 15.84 -20.08 -4.14
CA GLN A 80 16.56 -18.81 -3.98
C GLN A 80 16.11 -17.77 -5.00
N PHE A 81 15.92 -18.16 -6.26
CA PHE A 81 15.42 -17.28 -7.30
C PHE A 81 13.97 -16.82 -7.01
N GLY A 82 13.11 -17.73 -6.55
CA GLY A 82 11.73 -17.41 -6.16
C GLY A 82 11.66 -16.38 -5.05
N ILE A 83 12.47 -16.54 -3.99
CA ILE A 83 12.56 -15.58 -2.89
C ILE A 83 13.08 -14.23 -3.38
N PHE A 84 14.14 -14.24 -4.19
CA PHE A 84 14.73 -13.01 -4.75
C PHE A 84 13.73 -12.25 -5.64
N TYR A 85 13.09 -12.95 -6.59
CA TYR A 85 12.08 -12.37 -7.48
C TYR A 85 10.88 -11.80 -6.70
N PHE A 86 10.37 -12.56 -5.72
CA PHE A 86 9.28 -12.12 -4.86
C PHE A 86 9.64 -10.85 -4.09
N ASN A 87 10.85 -10.78 -3.53
CA ASN A 87 11.32 -9.59 -2.82
C ASN A 87 11.42 -8.37 -3.75
N ILE A 88 11.88 -8.54 -4.99
CA ILE A 88 11.92 -7.44 -5.97
C ILE A 88 10.51 -6.94 -6.27
N VAL A 89 9.58 -7.85 -6.60
CA VAL A 89 8.20 -7.49 -6.92
C VAL A 89 7.52 -6.79 -5.75
N MET A 90 7.73 -7.31 -4.52
CA MET A 90 7.11 -6.75 -3.32
C MET A 90 7.70 -5.40 -2.91
N ASN A 91 9.00 -5.17 -3.14
CA ASN A 91 9.63 -3.87 -2.86
C ASN A 91 9.10 -2.73 -3.73
N HIS A 92 8.58 -3.04 -4.92
CA HIS A 92 7.96 -2.06 -5.82
C HIS A 92 6.44 -1.92 -5.64
N THR A 93 5.84 -2.76 -4.81
CA THR A 93 4.39 -2.75 -4.59
C THR A 93 4.04 -1.89 -3.37
N VAL A 94 3.25 -0.85 -3.61
CA VAL A 94 2.74 0.00 -2.52
C VAL A 94 1.57 -0.69 -1.85
N PHE A 95 1.68 -0.89 -0.54
CA PHE A 95 0.60 -1.40 0.29
C PHE A 95 -0.04 -0.29 1.11
N VAL A 96 -1.35 -0.35 1.26
CA VAL A 96 -2.11 0.50 2.19
C VAL A 96 -2.64 -0.35 3.34
N PRO A 97 -2.67 0.17 4.56
CA PRO A 97 -3.28 -0.53 5.68
C PRO A 97 -4.80 -0.59 5.50
N ILE A 98 -5.39 -1.70 5.92
CA ILE A 98 -6.84 -1.82 6.09
C ILE A 98 -7.11 -1.63 7.57
N VAL A 99 -8.04 -0.74 7.88
CA VAL A 99 -8.36 -0.38 9.26
C VAL A 99 -9.82 -0.67 9.60
N ASN A 100 -10.12 -0.77 10.88
CA ASN A 100 -11.49 -0.74 11.37
C ASN A 100 -11.93 0.72 11.63
N THR A 101 -13.19 0.92 12.01
CA THR A 101 -13.75 2.25 12.34
C THR A 101 -13.08 2.93 13.53
N LYS A 102 -12.32 2.19 14.34
CA LYS A 102 -11.54 2.71 15.48
C LYS A 102 -10.12 3.14 15.09
N GLY A 103 -9.69 2.82 13.86
CA GLY A 103 -8.34 3.08 13.38
C GLY A 103 -7.33 1.97 13.70
N ASP A 104 -7.76 0.80 14.19
CA ASP A 104 -6.88 -0.33 14.41
C ASP A 104 -6.58 -1.00 13.05
N VAL A 105 -5.31 -1.33 12.83
CA VAL A 105 -4.89 -2.00 11.58
C VAL A 105 -5.29 -3.47 11.62
N MET A 106 -6.17 -3.85 10.72
CA MET A 106 -6.66 -5.23 10.56
C MET A 106 -5.82 -6.04 9.57
N GLY A 107 -5.23 -5.36 8.57
CA GLY A 107 -4.45 -5.99 7.53
C GLY A 107 -3.79 -4.99 6.59
N LYS A 108 -3.39 -5.48 5.43
CA LYS A 108 -2.90 -4.65 4.33
C LYS A 108 -3.50 -5.14 3.00
N ALA A 109 -3.64 -4.22 2.06
CA ALA A 109 -3.97 -4.53 0.67
C ALA A 109 -3.00 -3.83 -0.27
N ILE A 110 -2.91 -4.32 -1.50
CA ILE A 110 -2.21 -3.62 -2.57
C ILE A 110 -2.96 -2.31 -2.86
N ALA A 111 -2.25 -1.20 -2.93
CA ALA A 111 -2.86 0.12 -3.07
C ALA A 111 -3.82 0.21 -4.27
N SER A 112 -3.45 -0.34 -5.43
CA SER A 112 -4.31 -0.37 -6.62
C SER A 112 -5.59 -1.17 -6.42
N GLU A 113 -5.53 -2.28 -5.70
CA GLU A 113 -6.69 -3.10 -5.38
C GLU A 113 -7.60 -2.42 -4.36
N ALA A 114 -7.03 -1.91 -3.27
CA ALA A 114 -7.78 -1.23 -2.22
C ALA A 114 -8.51 0.03 -2.74
N ILE A 115 -7.89 0.76 -3.66
CA ILE A 115 -8.51 1.93 -4.29
C ILE A 115 -9.64 1.53 -5.22
N ASN A 116 -9.53 0.41 -5.92
CA ASN A 116 -10.57 -0.07 -6.85
C ASN A 116 -11.75 -0.74 -6.12
N ARG A 117 -11.47 -1.45 -5.01
CA ARG A 117 -12.49 -2.08 -4.15
C ARG A 117 -12.86 -1.21 -2.96
N LYS A 118 -13.36 -0.01 -3.25
CA LYS A 118 -13.54 1.06 -2.28
C LYS A 118 -14.51 0.72 -1.14
N ASN A 119 -15.46 -0.18 -1.37
CA ASN A 119 -16.49 -0.55 -0.39
C ASN A 119 -16.11 -1.78 0.44
N ASP A 120 -15.15 -2.60 -0.02
CA ASP A 120 -14.75 -3.82 0.69
C ASP A 120 -13.83 -3.55 1.88
N TYR A 121 -13.15 -2.40 1.87
CA TYR A 121 -12.14 -2.05 2.86
C TYR A 121 -12.29 -0.63 3.34
N ILE A 122 -12.07 -0.41 4.65
CA ILE A 122 -11.90 0.93 5.19
C ILE A 122 -10.44 1.33 5.00
N ASN A 123 -10.22 2.30 4.11
CA ASN A 123 -8.88 2.80 3.81
C ASN A 123 -8.58 4.06 4.63
N PRO A 124 -7.45 4.12 5.35
CA PRO A 124 -7.04 5.32 6.05
C PRO A 124 -6.53 6.37 5.06
N VAL A 125 -7.14 7.53 5.12
CA VAL A 125 -6.82 8.70 4.28
C VAL A 125 -6.43 9.86 5.17
N ILE A 126 -5.32 10.50 4.84
CA ILE A 126 -4.89 11.73 5.48
C ILE A 126 -5.37 12.90 4.62
N ARG A 127 -6.02 13.86 5.24
CA ARG A 127 -6.40 15.14 4.64
C ARG A 127 -5.75 16.27 5.41
N ILE A 128 -5.18 17.23 4.70
CA ILE A 128 -4.53 18.37 5.30
C ILE A 128 -5.27 19.63 4.85
N ALA A 129 -5.88 20.30 5.81
CA ALA A 129 -6.50 21.61 5.64
C ALA A 129 -5.43 22.69 5.82
N VAL A 130 -5.26 23.55 4.83
CA VAL A 130 -4.33 24.67 4.91
C VAL A 130 -5.09 25.91 5.35
N ALA A 131 -4.69 26.46 6.47
CA ALA A 131 -5.27 27.69 7.03
C ALA A 131 -4.25 28.82 6.99
N SER A 132 -4.70 30.04 6.72
CA SER A 132 -3.91 31.26 6.84
C SER A 132 -4.83 32.40 7.27
N HIS A 133 -4.40 33.16 8.27
CA HIS A 133 -5.16 34.32 8.80
C HIS A 133 -6.63 33.99 9.14
N GLY A 134 -6.89 32.79 9.68
CA GLY A 134 -8.25 32.35 10.02
C GLY A 134 -9.15 31.99 8.83
N MET A 135 -8.57 31.92 7.63
CA MET A 135 -9.25 31.48 6.40
C MET A 135 -8.72 30.12 5.96
N LEU A 136 -9.58 29.31 5.33
CA LEU A 136 -9.21 27.99 4.82
C LEU A 136 -8.94 28.05 3.31
N PHE A 137 -7.82 27.50 2.88
CA PHE A 137 -7.48 27.41 1.46
C PHE A 137 -8.19 26.22 0.82
N LEU A 138 -9.03 26.51 -0.16
CA LEU A 138 -9.78 25.49 -0.90
C LEU A 138 -9.47 25.61 -2.40
N LEU A 139 -9.43 24.45 -3.07
CA LEU A 139 -9.07 24.31 -4.48
C LEU A 139 -10.19 23.55 -5.22
N PRO A 140 -10.56 23.96 -6.46
CA PRO A 140 -11.41 23.14 -7.30
C PRO A 140 -10.77 21.78 -7.60
N ARG A 141 -11.53 20.71 -7.46
CA ARG A 141 -11.04 19.36 -7.78
C ARG A 141 -10.64 19.25 -9.26
N PRO A 142 -9.53 18.58 -9.60
CA PRO A 142 -9.15 18.35 -10.98
C PRO A 142 -10.24 17.57 -11.74
N LYS A 143 -10.46 17.93 -13.00
CA LYS A 143 -11.46 17.28 -13.88
C LYS A 143 -11.22 15.78 -14.12
N CYS A 144 -10.01 15.30 -13.87
CA CYS A 144 -9.66 13.88 -13.96
C CYS A 144 -10.16 13.04 -12.77
N ASN A 145 -10.59 13.65 -11.68
CA ASN A 145 -11.17 12.92 -10.57
C ASN A 145 -12.55 12.39 -10.96
N VAL A 146 -12.75 11.07 -10.80
CA VAL A 146 -14.00 10.39 -11.13
C VAL A 146 -15.14 10.82 -10.20
N PHE A 147 -14.79 11.24 -8.97
CA PHE A 147 -15.76 11.61 -7.95
C PHE A 147 -15.87 13.12 -7.82
N GLU A 148 -17.12 13.61 -7.89
CA GLU A 148 -17.49 14.99 -7.57
C GLU A 148 -16.64 16.04 -8.30
N LYS A 149 -16.63 15.96 -9.63
CA LYS A 149 -15.96 16.93 -10.49
C LYS A 149 -16.44 18.35 -10.19
N ASP A 150 -15.53 19.29 -10.31
CA ASP A 150 -15.78 20.74 -10.17
C ASP A 150 -16.19 21.22 -8.77
N LYS A 151 -16.25 20.33 -7.76
CA LYS A 151 -16.42 20.73 -6.38
C LYS A 151 -15.14 21.30 -5.77
N ILE A 152 -15.32 22.21 -4.84
CA ILE A 152 -14.22 22.81 -4.08
C ILE A 152 -13.89 21.89 -2.90
N ASP A 153 -12.60 21.65 -2.66
CA ASP A 153 -12.12 20.75 -1.63
C ASP A 153 -10.80 21.20 -1.01
N LEU A 154 -10.36 20.48 0.02
CA LEU A 154 -9.06 20.67 0.64
C LEU A 154 -7.94 20.44 -0.36
N LEU A 155 -6.83 21.16 -0.19
CA LEU A 155 -5.67 21.10 -1.09
C LEU A 155 -5.02 19.73 -1.12
N MET A 156 -4.92 19.06 0.02
CA MET A 156 -4.11 17.86 0.16
C MET A 156 -4.91 16.68 0.68
N GLU A 157 -4.86 15.59 -0.05
CA GLU A 157 -5.42 14.29 0.34
C GLU A 157 -4.45 13.18 -0.11
N GLY A 158 -4.27 12.17 0.71
CA GLY A 158 -3.46 11.00 0.34
C GLY A 158 -3.72 9.79 1.22
N TYR A 159 -3.49 8.60 0.66
CA TYR A 159 -3.57 7.35 1.43
C TYR A 159 -2.37 7.19 2.34
N LEU A 160 -2.62 6.64 3.53
CA LEU A 160 -1.55 6.18 4.40
C LEU A 160 -0.90 4.94 3.77
N ILE A 161 0.43 4.91 3.70
CA ILE A 161 1.17 3.76 3.22
C ILE A 161 1.40 2.79 4.38
N TYR A 162 1.31 1.50 4.10
CA TYR A 162 1.52 0.49 5.13
C TYR A 162 2.96 0.55 5.67
N GLY A 163 3.08 0.64 7.00
CA GLY A 163 4.37 0.83 7.68
C GLY A 163 4.68 2.28 8.04
N GLU A 164 3.98 3.26 7.46
CA GLU A 164 4.08 4.66 7.88
C GLU A 164 3.28 4.91 9.15
N THR A 165 3.77 5.83 9.95
CA THR A 165 2.98 6.45 11.02
C THR A 165 2.08 7.54 10.43
N LEU A 166 1.08 7.97 11.19
CA LEU A 166 0.21 9.09 10.74
C LEU A 166 1.02 10.36 10.48
N GLU A 167 2.01 10.67 11.33
CA GLU A 167 2.91 11.81 11.15
C GLU A 167 3.76 11.67 9.88
N GLN A 168 4.38 10.50 9.69
CA GLN A 168 5.18 10.25 8.49
C GLN A 168 4.35 10.39 7.22
N GLY A 169 3.13 9.84 7.21
CA GLY A 169 2.21 9.97 6.10
C GLY A 169 1.79 11.43 5.84
N ALA A 170 1.48 12.17 6.90
CA ALA A 170 1.13 13.59 6.80
C ALA A 170 2.30 14.43 6.30
N HIS A 171 3.50 14.21 6.82
CA HIS A 171 4.72 14.87 6.35
C HIS A 171 5.03 14.55 4.88
N ARG A 172 4.87 13.30 4.47
CA ARG A 172 5.06 12.90 3.06
C ARG A 172 4.09 13.65 2.14
N ILE A 173 2.80 13.66 2.48
CA ILE A 173 1.77 14.34 1.69
C ILE A 173 2.02 15.84 1.64
N LEU A 174 2.38 16.45 2.77
CA LEU A 174 2.74 17.86 2.83
C LEU A 174 3.94 18.18 1.95
N ARG A 175 5.03 17.43 2.07
CA ARG A 175 6.24 17.64 1.27
C ARG A 175 6.05 17.44 -0.23
N GLN A 176 5.15 16.57 -0.64
CA GLN A 176 4.81 16.37 -2.05
C GLN A 176 4.08 17.58 -2.65
N THR A 177 3.27 18.28 -1.86
CA THR A 177 2.43 19.39 -2.33
C THR A 177 3.05 20.75 -2.04
N LEU A 178 3.56 20.94 -0.82
CA LEU A 178 4.18 22.17 -0.32
C LEU A 178 5.55 21.86 0.31
N PRO A 179 6.61 21.70 -0.52
CA PRO A 179 7.95 21.29 -0.02
C PRO A 179 8.57 22.23 1.01
N THR A 180 8.23 23.52 0.91
CA THR A 180 8.79 24.59 1.75
C THR A 180 7.99 24.87 3.03
N ALA A 181 6.81 24.26 3.17
CA ALA A 181 5.95 24.51 4.32
C ALA A 181 6.60 24.03 5.64
N PRO A 182 6.41 24.77 6.75
CA PRO A 182 6.93 24.39 8.06
C PRO A 182 6.19 23.16 8.59
N LEU A 183 6.94 22.14 9.01
CA LEU A 183 6.36 20.90 9.56
C LEU A 183 5.81 21.12 10.98
N ASP A 184 6.38 22.05 11.71
CA ASP A 184 6.04 22.35 13.10
C ASP A 184 4.62 22.95 13.23
N HIS A 185 4.10 23.52 12.13
CA HIS A 185 2.75 24.08 12.05
C HIS A 185 1.69 23.05 11.60
N LEU A 186 2.07 21.79 11.46
CA LEU A 186 1.15 20.71 11.10
C LEU A 186 0.57 20.04 12.35
N HIS A 187 -0.73 20.15 12.56
CA HIS A 187 -1.41 19.66 13.74
C HIS A 187 -2.48 18.64 13.40
N PHE A 188 -2.50 17.50 14.13
CA PHE A 188 -3.59 16.54 14.05
C PHE A 188 -4.80 17.05 14.83
N ASN A 189 -5.97 17.07 14.19
CA ASN A 189 -7.21 17.51 14.82
C ASN A 189 -8.06 16.32 15.30
N PHE A 190 -8.62 15.57 14.37
CA PHE A 190 -9.49 14.44 14.69
C PHE A 190 -9.52 13.43 13.53
N MET A 191 -10.12 12.27 13.81
CA MET A 191 -10.47 11.29 12.79
C MET A 191 -11.97 11.10 12.71
N TYR A 192 -12.47 10.81 11.50
CA TYR A 192 -13.86 10.47 11.27
C TYR A 192 -14.00 9.41 10.20
N HIS A 193 -15.06 8.62 10.30
CA HIS A 193 -15.43 7.64 9.30
C HIS A 193 -16.31 8.30 8.24
N PHE A 194 -15.94 8.16 6.99
CA PHE A 194 -16.68 8.67 5.84
C PHE A 194 -17.02 7.52 4.91
N GLU A 195 -18.31 7.31 4.68
CA GLU A 195 -18.83 6.27 3.81
C GLU A 195 -19.89 6.85 2.89
N ASN A 196 -19.81 6.49 1.61
CA ASN A 196 -20.84 6.73 0.61
C ASN A 196 -20.82 5.58 -0.42
N GLU A 197 -21.71 5.62 -1.44
CA GLU A 197 -21.79 4.58 -2.48
C GLU A 197 -20.47 4.32 -3.20
N ALA A 198 -19.54 5.26 -3.21
CA ALA A 198 -18.31 5.19 -3.98
C ALA A 198 -17.07 4.92 -3.12
N THR A 199 -17.13 5.10 -1.80
CA THR A 199 -15.92 5.01 -0.96
C THR A 199 -16.25 4.78 0.50
N ASN A 200 -15.38 4.02 1.17
CA ASN A 200 -15.39 3.76 2.60
C ASN A 200 -14.02 4.11 3.16
N ARG A 201 -13.91 5.17 3.96
CA ARG A 201 -12.64 5.77 4.37
C ARG A 201 -12.63 6.14 5.84
N LEU A 202 -11.51 5.93 6.50
CA LEU A 202 -11.23 6.54 7.79
C LEU A 202 -10.32 7.75 7.55
N VAL A 203 -10.87 8.94 7.72
CA VAL A 203 -10.18 10.19 7.43
C VAL A 203 -9.49 10.71 8.68
N TYR A 204 -8.20 10.99 8.56
CA TYR A 204 -7.38 11.67 9.57
C TYR A 204 -7.17 13.11 9.10
N LEU A 205 -7.78 14.05 9.80
CA LEU A 205 -7.73 15.47 9.46
C LEU A 205 -6.59 16.14 10.22
N PHE A 206 -5.72 16.77 9.44
CA PHE A 206 -4.65 17.67 9.93
C PHE A 206 -4.94 19.08 9.49
N THR A 207 -4.44 20.05 10.23
CA THR A 207 -4.40 21.46 9.84
C THR A 207 -2.96 21.91 9.74
N LEU A 208 -2.64 22.63 8.68
CA LEU A 208 -1.39 23.36 8.50
C LEU A 208 -1.70 24.84 8.61
N ASP A 209 -1.19 25.49 9.66
CA ASP A 209 -1.34 26.93 9.84
C ASP A 209 -0.15 27.66 9.20
N LEU A 210 -0.43 28.56 8.27
CA LEU A 210 0.55 29.36 7.55
C LEU A 210 0.49 30.82 8.00
N ASP A 211 1.63 31.35 8.40
CA ASP A 211 1.80 32.78 8.69
C ASP A 211 1.89 33.59 7.40
N ASP A 212 2.45 32.99 6.33
CA ASP A 212 2.60 33.60 5.01
C ASP A 212 1.91 32.73 3.96
N ASP A 213 0.93 33.32 3.26
CA ASP A 213 0.17 32.68 2.19
C ASP A 213 0.82 32.77 0.81
N SER A 214 2.00 33.41 0.69
CA SER A 214 2.75 33.54 -0.56
C SER A 214 3.09 32.18 -1.20
N ILE A 215 3.29 31.15 -0.39
CA ILE A 215 3.50 29.76 -0.84
C ILE A 215 2.28 29.19 -1.58
N LEU A 216 1.08 29.69 -1.34
CA LEU A 216 -0.16 29.28 -2.01
C LEU A 216 -0.33 29.96 -3.38
N CYS A 217 0.44 31.03 -3.66
CA CYS A 217 0.43 31.75 -4.93
C CYS A 217 1.19 31.00 -6.05
N ASN A 218 1.08 29.68 -6.12
CA ASN A 218 1.75 28.84 -7.09
C ASN A 218 0.83 28.53 -8.28
N LYS A 219 1.42 28.43 -9.49
CA LYS A 219 0.70 28.06 -10.72
C LYS A 219 -0.01 26.70 -10.60
N ASN A 220 0.48 25.80 -9.74
CA ASN A 220 -0.10 24.49 -9.49
C ASN A 220 -1.45 24.57 -8.75
N PHE A 221 -1.73 25.69 -8.06
CA PHE A 221 -2.97 25.91 -7.28
C PHE A 221 -3.93 26.85 -7.97
N LYS A 222 -3.93 26.82 -9.31
CA LYS A 222 -4.79 27.68 -10.14
C LYS A 222 -6.27 27.48 -9.78
N GLY A 223 -6.93 28.57 -9.41
CA GLY A 223 -8.33 28.57 -8.98
C GLY A 223 -8.55 28.35 -7.48
N GLY A 224 -7.47 28.06 -6.72
CA GLY A 224 -7.53 28.02 -5.26
C GLY A 224 -7.76 29.40 -4.67
N LYS A 225 -8.49 29.46 -3.56
CA LYS A 225 -8.81 30.70 -2.85
C LYS A 225 -8.86 30.44 -1.34
N LEU A 226 -8.56 31.48 -0.58
CA LEU A 226 -8.84 31.53 0.86
C LEU A 226 -10.31 31.84 1.09
N TRP A 227 -10.95 31.04 1.91
CA TRP A 227 -12.37 31.12 2.23
C TRP A 227 -12.56 31.40 3.72
N THR A 228 -13.37 32.40 4.05
CA THR A 228 -13.82 32.55 5.42
C THR A 228 -14.88 31.52 5.77
N PHE A 229 -15.06 31.25 7.07
CA PHE A 229 -16.09 30.32 7.54
C PHE A 229 -17.49 30.71 7.04
N GLN A 230 -17.84 31.99 7.08
CA GLN A 230 -19.12 32.50 6.59
C GLN A 230 -19.31 32.23 5.08
N GLN A 231 -18.26 32.40 4.26
CA GLN A 231 -18.34 32.11 2.84
C GLN A 231 -18.54 30.62 2.59
N MET A 232 -17.88 29.74 3.35
CA MET A 232 -18.09 28.31 3.25
C MET A 232 -19.51 27.93 3.61
N GLU A 233 -20.03 28.40 4.75
CA GLU A 233 -21.39 28.13 5.22
C GLU A 233 -22.44 28.58 4.20
N HIS A 234 -22.27 29.77 3.62
CA HIS A 234 -23.19 30.30 2.62
C HIS A 234 -23.21 29.48 1.31
N ASN A 235 -22.10 28.81 0.97
CA ASN A 235 -21.97 28.05 -0.27
C ASN A 235 -22.17 26.53 -0.10
N LEU A 236 -22.29 26.02 1.13
CA LEU A 236 -22.61 24.64 1.39
C LEU A 236 -23.96 24.24 0.77
N GLY A 237 -23.96 23.19 -0.05
CA GLY A 237 -25.17 22.64 -0.66
C GLY A 237 -25.76 23.45 -1.83
N ARG A 238 -25.05 24.45 -2.35
CA ARG A 238 -25.54 25.31 -3.45
C ARG A 238 -24.95 24.92 -4.84
N ASN A 239 -24.33 23.77 -5.00
CA ASN A 239 -23.89 23.27 -6.30
C ASN A 239 -24.75 22.12 -6.77
#